data_54700477d2eea05328a0134af0fe2cc2
#
_entry.id   54700477d2eea05328a0134af0fe2cc2
#
_cell.length_a   1.000
_cell.length_b   1.000
_cell.length_c   1.000
_cell.angle_alpha   90.00
_cell.angle_beta   90.00
_cell.angle_gamma   90.00
#
_symmetry.space_group_name_H-M   'P 1'
#
loop_
_entity.id
_entity.type
_entity.pdbx_description
1 polymer ?
#
loop_
_entity_poly.entity_id
_entity_poly.type
_entity_poly.pdbx_seq_one_letter_code
_entity_poly.pdbx_strand_id
1 'polypeptide(L)'
;MGIWSFWRRALAIAGLGIAVACSGNTSPTPQPTPVQPPVPPATPSSASLLWPLAGSQGRDWVINNYVDLDPSSGIRDYTGASGSGAKTIDGHLGVDIDVPNFRWMDGGLSIIRAAAGGVVTTVHDTEPDRNTSCASPNANLVLVRHADGLTAIYGHLKKGSAAVSVGQQVSAGEVLGVVGSSGCSTAPHLHFELRDAANTVVDPFRNGLWAEPPAYNIPLTLMDLVIASGDMTLLRIEDPDPNVTSIPRGSVLGVGVSMAGGSAGDVIRLLIADPTGATFSDNPLTFTTGYRHSFWLWNKQLPPVPGAWTVSVFVNGLLVQRETVIAL
;
A
#
# COMPACT_ATOMS: atom_id res chain seq x y z
N MET A 1 -16.58 1.12 -21.27
CA MET A 1 -16.44 1.63 -19.91
C MET A 1 -16.36 0.44 -18.98
N GLY A 2 -15.17 0.06 -18.52
CA GLY A 2 -15.00 -1.02 -17.55
C GLY A 2 -14.76 -0.41 -16.19
N ILE A 3 -15.72 -0.53 -15.29
CA ILE A 3 -15.60 -0.14 -13.89
C ILE A 3 -15.03 -1.37 -13.18
N TRP A 4 -13.78 -1.33 -12.79
CA TRP A 4 -13.17 -2.34 -11.95
C TRP A 4 -12.88 -1.69 -10.59
N SER A 5 -13.84 -1.83 -9.68
CA SER A 5 -13.57 -1.65 -8.27
C SER A 5 -12.95 -2.94 -7.77
N PHE A 6 -11.74 -2.91 -7.21
CA PHE A 6 -11.14 -4.07 -6.57
C PHE A 6 -11.82 -4.35 -5.24
N TRP A 7 -12.93 -5.11 -5.34
CA TRP A 7 -13.26 -6.10 -4.36
C TRP A 7 -12.69 -7.41 -4.89
N ARG A 8 -11.43 -7.69 -4.67
CA ARG A 8 -10.98 -9.07 -4.73
C ARG A 8 -11.59 -9.76 -3.53
N ARG A 9 -12.66 -10.53 -3.76
CA ARG A 9 -13.09 -11.56 -2.84
C ARG A 9 -11.91 -12.48 -2.66
N ALA A 10 -11.33 -12.51 -1.46
CA ALA A 10 -10.48 -13.61 -1.04
C ALA A 10 -11.34 -14.86 -1.13
N LEU A 11 -11.08 -15.73 -2.10
CA LEU A 11 -11.59 -17.10 -2.07
C LEU A 11 -10.87 -17.77 -0.90
N ALA A 12 -11.60 -17.97 0.18
CA ALA A 12 -11.19 -18.86 1.24
C ALA A 12 -11.15 -20.30 0.67
N ILE A 13 -9.97 -20.77 0.30
CA ILE A 13 -9.75 -22.19 0.06
C ILE A 13 -9.54 -22.82 1.44
N ALA A 14 -10.57 -23.50 1.92
CA ALA A 14 -10.47 -24.37 3.07
C ALA A 14 -9.49 -25.52 2.75
N GLY A 15 -8.24 -25.35 3.13
CA GLY A 15 -7.23 -26.39 3.09
C GLY A 15 -7.41 -27.36 4.26
N LEU A 16 -7.89 -28.55 3.98
CA LEU A 16 -7.96 -29.66 4.92
C LEU A 16 -6.52 -30.08 5.28
N GLY A 17 -6.06 -29.71 6.46
CA GLY A 17 -4.78 -30.12 7.01
C GLY A 17 -4.80 -31.58 7.43
N ILE A 18 -4.10 -32.43 6.69
CA ILE A 18 -3.80 -33.81 7.11
C ILE A 18 -2.56 -33.75 8.02
N ALA A 19 -2.76 -33.99 9.30
CA ALA A 19 -1.67 -34.20 10.25
C ALA A 19 -1.04 -35.56 10.03
N VAL A 20 0.21 -35.61 9.58
CA VAL A 20 1.03 -36.82 9.62
C VAL A 20 1.89 -36.76 10.87
N ALA A 21 1.57 -37.61 11.83
CA ALA A 21 2.39 -37.87 12.99
C ALA A 21 3.57 -38.77 12.60
N CYS A 22 4.79 -38.27 12.72
CA CYS A 22 5.99 -39.13 12.78
C CYS A 22 6.54 -39.08 14.19
N SER A 23 6.38 -40.21 14.89
CA SER A 23 7.04 -40.55 16.13
C SER A 23 8.50 -40.91 15.89
N GLY A 24 9.41 -40.21 16.52
CA GLY A 24 10.83 -40.53 16.54
C GLY A 24 11.50 -39.98 17.78
N ASN A 25 11.64 -40.84 18.76
CA ASN A 25 12.14 -40.62 20.11
C ASN A 25 13.67 -40.44 20.11
N THR A 26 14.21 -39.35 20.67
CA THR A 26 15.40 -39.34 21.56
C THR A 26 15.54 -37.96 22.17
N SER A 27 15.27 -37.86 23.48
CA SER A 27 15.48 -36.62 24.26
C SER A 27 16.94 -36.50 24.68
N PRO A 28 17.62 -35.37 24.41
CA PRO A 28 18.80 -35.00 25.17
C PRO A 28 18.41 -34.32 26.49
N THR A 29 19.12 -34.66 27.55
CA THR A 29 19.00 -34.15 28.90
C THR A 29 19.04 -32.60 28.93
N PRO A 30 18.13 -31.90 29.65
CA PRO A 30 18.15 -30.45 29.73
C PRO A 30 19.33 -29.99 30.57
N GLN A 31 20.16 -29.14 29.98
CA GLN A 31 21.17 -28.36 30.69
C GLN A 31 20.47 -27.22 31.42
N PRO A 32 20.81 -26.91 32.70
CA PRO A 32 20.15 -25.84 33.43
C PRO A 32 20.42 -24.46 32.77
N THR A 33 19.34 -23.83 32.34
CA THR A 33 19.35 -22.45 31.82
C THR A 33 19.76 -21.49 32.95
N PRO A 34 20.64 -20.50 32.70
CA PRO A 34 20.92 -19.45 33.68
C PRO A 34 19.64 -18.69 33.96
N VAL A 35 19.26 -18.59 35.23
CA VAL A 35 18.13 -17.77 35.69
C VAL A 35 18.51 -16.30 35.48
N GLN A 36 17.93 -15.70 34.46
CA GLN A 36 18.02 -14.26 34.22
C GLN A 36 17.20 -13.55 35.32
N PRO A 37 17.72 -12.49 35.96
CA PRO A 37 16.94 -11.76 36.98
C PRO A 37 15.66 -11.19 36.33
N PRO A 38 14.57 -11.08 37.11
CA PRO A 38 13.32 -10.57 36.60
C PRO A 38 13.51 -9.15 36.07
N VAL A 39 13.21 -8.96 34.79
CA VAL A 39 13.13 -7.63 34.18
C VAL A 39 12.00 -6.87 34.87
N PRO A 40 12.25 -5.66 35.43
CA PRO A 40 11.18 -4.86 36.01
C PRO A 40 10.08 -4.64 34.96
N PRO A 41 8.78 -4.60 35.37
CA PRO A 41 7.73 -4.27 34.42
C PRO A 41 8.04 -2.91 33.81
N ALA A 42 8.15 -2.88 32.47
CA ALA A 42 8.36 -1.65 31.74
C ALA A 42 7.20 -0.71 32.03
N THR A 43 7.49 0.45 32.55
CA THR A 43 6.54 1.56 32.60
C THR A 43 6.14 1.84 31.15
N PRO A 44 4.85 1.89 30.79
CA PRO A 44 4.46 2.18 29.42
C PRO A 44 5.06 3.54 29.05
N SER A 45 6.05 3.51 28.18
CA SER A 45 6.60 4.71 27.58
C SER A 45 5.53 5.27 26.65
N SER A 46 5.07 6.48 26.90
CA SER A 46 4.19 7.23 26.02
C SER A 46 4.95 7.72 24.78
N ALA A 47 5.81 6.90 24.22
CA ALA A 47 6.51 7.24 22.98
C ALA A 47 5.51 7.19 21.84
N SER A 48 5.09 8.37 21.39
CA SER A 48 4.25 8.51 20.21
C SER A 48 5.01 8.00 18.98
N LEU A 49 4.37 7.14 18.20
CA LEU A 49 4.91 6.62 16.95
C LEU A 49 4.89 7.70 15.86
N LEU A 50 5.98 7.84 15.13
CA LEU A 50 6.01 8.59 13.89
C LEU A 50 5.40 7.75 12.76
N TRP A 51 4.80 8.41 11.76
CA TRP A 51 4.27 7.70 10.59
C TRP A 51 5.42 7.03 9.82
N PRO A 52 5.29 5.74 9.46
CA PRO A 52 6.41 4.95 8.94
C PRO A 52 6.72 5.15 7.46
N LEU A 53 5.94 5.95 6.72
CA LEU A 53 6.21 6.28 5.32
C LEU A 53 6.49 7.77 5.15
N ALA A 54 7.46 8.08 4.29
CA ALA A 54 7.68 9.44 3.82
C ALA A 54 6.55 9.91 2.90
N GLY A 55 6.36 11.23 2.81
CA GLY A 55 5.36 11.84 1.94
C GLY A 55 4.05 12.15 2.64
N SER A 56 3.01 12.43 1.86
CA SER A 56 1.72 12.94 2.30
C SER A 56 0.59 11.97 2.00
N GLN A 57 -0.33 11.81 2.96
CA GLN A 57 -1.55 11.02 2.77
C GLN A 57 -2.35 11.54 1.58
N GLY A 58 -2.83 10.62 0.75
CA GLY A 58 -3.64 10.90 -0.44
C GLY A 58 -2.83 11.13 -1.69
N ARG A 59 -1.62 11.73 -1.60
CA ARG A 59 -0.74 11.94 -2.75
C ARG A 59 0.28 10.81 -2.92
N ASP A 60 1.01 10.51 -1.85
CA ASP A 60 2.15 9.60 -1.91
C ASP A 60 1.81 8.20 -1.36
N TRP A 61 0.80 8.12 -0.51
CA TRP A 61 0.30 6.89 0.08
C TRP A 61 -1.14 7.02 0.57
N VAL A 62 -1.81 5.88 0.74
CA VAL A 62 -3.16 5.79 1.32
C VAL A 62 -3.27 4.54 2.21
N ILE A 63 -4.00 4.62 3.32
CA ILE A 63 -4.29 3.44 4.14
C ILE A 63 -5.41 2.66 3.47
N ASN A 64 -5.11 1.42 3.09
CA ASN A 64 -6.06 0.51 2.46
C ASN A 64 -6.73 -0.40 3.48
N ASN A 65 -5.97 -0.97 4.42
CA ASN A 65 -6.51 -1.82 5.47
C ASN A 65 -5.97 -1.41 6.85
N TYR A 66 -6.85 -1.46 7.84
CA TYR A 66 -6.51 -1.35 9.27
C TYR A 66 -6.44 -2.74 9.90
N VAL A 67 -6.03 -2.82 11.17
CA VAL A 67 -6.11 -4.07 11.95
C VAL A 67 -7.57 -4.53 12.04
N ASP A 68 -7.80 -5.83 11.83
CA ASP A 68 -9.10 -6.43 12.09
C ASP A 68 -9.27 -6.71 13.58
N LEU A 69 -10.28 -6.11 14.16
CA LEU A 69 -10.62 -6.25 15.58
C LEU A 69 -11.79 -7.21 15.85
N ASP A 70 -12.30 -7.88 14.81
CA ASP A 70 -13.31 -8.94 14.98
C ASP A 70 -12.59 -10.27 15.20
N PRO A 71 -12.81 -10.95 16.35
CA PRO A 71 -12.16 -12.25 16.60
C PRO A 71 -12.83 -13.42 15.88
N SER A 72 -13.92 -13.17 15.16
CA SER A 72 -14.67 -14.15 14.36
C SER A 72 -14.29 -14.03 12.86
N SER A 73 -15.07 -14.65 11.99
CA SER A 73 -14.95 -14.47 10.52
C SER A 73 -15.62 -13.20 10.00
N GLY A 74 -15.92 -12.23 10.90
CA GLY A 74 -16.37 -10.89 10.51
C GLY A 74 -15.20 -9.96 10.26
N ILE A 75 -15.51 -8.68 10.03
CA ILE A 75 -14.49 -7.63 9.95
C ILE A 75 -14.94 -6.41 10.75
N ARG A 76 -14.00 -5.82 11.51
CA ARG A 76 -14.24 -4.60 12.28
C ARG A 76 -12.94 -3.80 12.44
N ASP A 77 -12.92 -2.56 12.00
CA ASP A 77 -11.78 -1.68 12.22
C ASP A 77 -11.85 -0.90 13.56
N TYR A 78 -10.82 -0.11 13.83
CA TYR A 78 -10.67 0.64 15.09
C TYR A 78 -11.75 1.70 15.33
N THR A 79 -12.47 2.14 14.29
CA THR A 79 -13.61 3.09 14.45
C THR A 79 -14.88 2.40 14.94
N GLY A 80 -14.88 1.07 14.97
CA GLY A 80 -16.05 0.25 15.24
C GLY A 80 -16.90 -0.04 14.00
N ALA A 81 -16.53 0.46 12.81
CA ALA A 81 -17.17 0.11 11.57
C ALA A 81 -16.97 -1.39 11.28
N SER A 82 -18.03 -2.05 10.79
CA SER A 82 -18.05 -3.49 10.53
C SER A 82 -18.65 -3.82 9.15
N GLY A 83 -18.43 -5.05 8.68
CA GLY A 83 -18.87 -5.50 7.37
C GLY A 83 -18.35 -4.59 6.25
N SER A 84 -19.17 -4.27 5.26
CA SER A 84 -18.75 -3.44 4.11
C SER A 84 -18.38 -1.99 4.46
N GLY A 85 -18.66 -1.54 5.70
CA GLY A 85 -18.27 -0.22 6.20
C GLY A 85 -16.87 -0.18 6.81
N ALA A 86 -16.31 -1.33 7.21
CA ALA A 86 -14.98 -1.41 7.80
C ALA A 86 -13.90 -1.27 6.72
N LYS A 87 -12.80 -0.61 7.07
CA LYS A 87 -11.61 -0.50 6.22
C LYS A 87 -10.57 -1.53 6.63
N THR A 88 -10.91 -2.81 6.52
CA THR A 88 -10.04 -3.95 6.84
C THR A 88 -10.47 -5.18 6.06
N ILE A 89 -9.74 -6.27 6.22
CA ILE A 89 -10.05 -7.61 5.72
C ILE A 89 -9.97 -8.61 6.87
N ASP A 90 -10.70 -9.73 6.77
CA ASP A 90 -10.78 -10.76 7.81
C ASP A 90 -9.39 -11.28 8.21
N GLY A 91 -9.12 -11.21 9.51
CA GLY A 91 -7.87 -11.65 10.12
C GLY A 91 -6.65 -10.77 9.85
N HIS A 92 -6.82 -9.52 9.39
CA HIS A 92 -5.70 -8.61 9.12
C HIS A 92 -5.04 -8.11 10.41
N LEU A 93 -3.72 -8.31 10.53
CA LEU A 93 -2.98 -8.10 11.78
C LEU A 93 -2.25 -6.76 11.86
N GLY A 94 -2.23 -5.98 10.79
CA GLY A 94 -1.49 -4.72 10.70
C GLY A 94 -2.26 -3.59 10.03
N VAL A 95 -1.52 -2.63 9.52
CA VAL A 95 -2.01 -1.52 8.72
C VAL A 95 -1.34 -1.61 7.34
N ASP A 96 -2.14 -1.77 6.28
CA ASP A 96 -1.63 -1.73 4.92
C ASP A 96 -1.68 -0.30 4.38
N ILE A 97 -0.53 0.17 3.95
CA ILE A 97 -0.32 1.52 3.46
C ILE A 97 0.12 1.42 2.00
N ASP A 98 -0.84 1.56 1.09
CA ASP A 98 -0.62 1.47 -0.35
C ASP A 98 0.15 2.68 -0.87
N VAL A 99 1.02 2.43 -1.83
CA VAL A 99 1.67 3.46 -2.65
C VAL A 99 1.08 3.44 -4.07
N PRO A 100 1.26 4.48 -4.89
CA PRO A 100 0.51 4.62 -6.15
C PRO A 100 0.60 3.42 -7.10
N ASN A 101 1.79 2.83 -7.28
CA ASN A 101 2.04 1.71 -8.19
C ASN A 101 3.51 1.25 -8.15
N PHE A 102 3.87 0.24 -8.96
CA PHE A 102 5.24 -0.28 -9.04
C PHE A 102 6.28 0.74 -9.52
N ARG A 103 5.90 1.73 -10.35
CA ARG A 103 6.80 2.81 -10.77
C ARG A 103 7.31 3.63 -9.57
N TRP A 104 6.46 3.89 -8.57
CA TRP A 104 6.84 4.56 -7.33
C TRP A 104 7.79 3.70 -6.49
N MET A 105 7.52 2.39 -6.41
CA MET A 105 8.42 1.43 -5.79
C MET A 105 9.80 1.43 -6.47
N ASP A 106 9.83 1.34 -7.81
CA ASP A 106 11.08 1.28 -8.59
C ASP A 106 11.89 2.56 -8.48
N GLY A 107 11.21 3.71 -8.47
CA GLY A 107 11.82 5.02 -8.27
C GLY A 107 12.40 5.25 -6.87
N GLY A 108 12.18 4.32 -5.92
CA GLY A 108 12.64 4.47 -4.54
C GLY A 108 11.98 5.63 -3.81
N LEU A 109 10.78 6.05 -4.24
CA LEU A 109 10.08 7.21 -3.68
C LEU A 109 9.34 6.88 -2.37
N SER A 110 9.04 5.61 -2.14
CA SER A 110 8.27 5.13 -0.99
C SER A 110 9.19 4.65 0.12
N ILE A 111 9.84 5.59 0.82
CA ILE A 111 10.83 5.34 1.87
C ILE A 111 10.14 4.90 3.17
N ILE A 112 10.55 3.74 3.70
CA ILE A 112 10.12 3.23 5.00
C ILE A 112 11.05 3.79 6.09
N ARG A 113 10.46 4.28 7.18
CA ARG A 113 11.17 4.84 8.32
C ARG A 113 10.75 4.15 9.62
N ALA A 114 11.67 4.07 10.58
CA ALA A 114 11.38 3.56 11.91
C ALA A 114 10.33 4.44 12.61
N ALA A 115 9.21 3.86 13.02
CA ALA A 115 8.14 4.57 13.72
C ALA A 115 8.57 5.04 15.11
N ALA A 116 9.49 4.32 15.75
CA ALA A 116 10.11 4.70 17.02
C ALA A 116 11.55 4.19 17.07
N GLY A 117 12.36 4.72 17.97
CA GLY A 117 13.71 4.22 18.22
C GLY A 117 13.71 2.81 18.81
N GLY A 118 14.73 2.02 18.50
CA GLY A 118 14.84 0.64 18.98
C GLY A 118 16.02 -0.12 18.44
N VAL A 119 16.02 -1.43 18.62
CA VAL A 119 17.03 -2.36 18.10
C VAL A 119 16.44 -3.19 16.99
N VAL A 120 17.09 -3.26 15.85
CA VAL A 120 16.73 -4.15 14.74
C VAL A 120 16.97 -5.59 15.19
N THR A 121 15.92 -6.39 15.23
CA THR A 121 15.99 -7.80 15.66
C THR A 121 15.98 -8.78 14.49
N THR A 122 15.44 -8.37 13.36
CA THR A 122 15.34 -9.22 12.16
C THR A 122 15.45 -8.35 10.91
N VAL A 123 16.18 -8.86 9.92
CA VAL A 123 16.20 -8.36 8.54
C VAL A 123 16.08 -9.56 7.62
N HIS A 124 15.08 -9.58 6.76
CA HIS A 124 14.93 -10.53 5.65
C HIS A 124 14.68 -9.74 4.38
N ASP A 125 15.52 -9.91 3.34
CA ASP A 125 15.54 -8.98 2.20
C ASP A 125 15.97 -9.66 0.88
N THR A 126 15.54 -10.90 0.68
CA THR A 126 15.97 -11.72 -0.48
C THR A 126 14.83 -12.19 -1.36
N GLU A 127 13.58 -12.03 -0.89
CA GLU A 127 12.40 -12.51 -1.62
C GLU A 127 12.09 -11.64 -2.85
N PRO A 128 11.49 -12.22 -3.90
CA PRO A 128 10.93 -11.45 -5.01
C PRO A 128 9.90 -10.42 -4.50
N ASP A 129 9.91 -9.23 -5.11
CA ASP A 129 9.19 -8.06 -4.60
C ASP A 129 8.18 -7.43 -5.58
N ARG A 130 7.83 -8.14 -6.66
CA ARG A 130 6.81 -7.72 -7.65
C ARG A 130 5.61 -8.67 -7.69
N ASN A 131 5.19 -9.13 -6.53
CA ASN A 131 4.03 -10.02 -6.45
C ASN A 131 2.73 -9.24 -6.71
N THR A 132 1.85 -9.82 -7.51
CA THR A 132 0.49 -9.34 -7.81
C THR A 132 -0.57 -10.33 -7.35
N SER A 133 -0.15 -11.35 -6.60
CA SER A 133 -1.00 -12.36 -6.00
C SER A 133 -0.32 -12.93 -4.76
N CYS A 134 -1.10 -13.41 -3.80
CA CYS A 134 -0.60 -14.06 -2.58
C CYS A 134 -0.05 -15.47 -2.90
N ALA A 135 1.03 -15.53 -3.69
CA ALA A 135 1.63 -16.79 -4.14
C ALA A 135 2.81 -17.26 -3.26
N SER A 136 3.39 -16.37 -2.47
CA SER A 136 4.52 -16.68 -1.57
C SER A 136 4.16 -16.28 -0.13
N PRO A 137 4.42 -17.14 0.86
CA PRO A 137 4.22 -16.78 2.26
C PRO A 137 5.35 -15.90 2.82
N ASN A 138 6.54 -15.91 2.19
CA ASN A 138 7.73 -15.24 2.72
C ASN A 138 7.81 -13.82 2.16
N ALA A 139 7.89 -12.84 3.03
CA ALA A 139 8.06 -11.43 2.67
C ALA A 139 9.43 -10.90 3.10
N ASN A 140 9.93 -9.90 2.40
CA ASN A 140 11.02 -9.07 2.91
C ASN A 140 10.49 -8.22 4.06
N LEU A 141 11.23 -8.15 5.16
CA LEU A 141 10.79 -7.45 6.37
C LEU A 141 11.96 -6.97 7.22
N VAL A 142 11.67 -5.94 8.01
CA VAL A 142 12.51 -5.48 9.11
C VAL A 142 11.69 -5.48 10.39
N LEU A 143 12.24 -6.03 11.48
CA LEU A 143 11.64 -5.97 12.82
C LEU A 143 12.49 -5.06 13.71
N VAL A 144 11.83 -4.12 14.38
CA VAL A 144 12.46 -3.22 15.35
C VAL A 144 11.79 -3.40 16.71
N ARG A 145 12.57 -3.80 17.72
CA ARG A 145 12.08 -3.89 19.11
C ARG A 145 12.37 -2.59 19.84
N HIS A 146 11.31 -1.97 20.32
CA HIS A 146 11.33 -0.72 21.08
C HIS A 146 11.62 -0.93 22.57
N ALA A 147 11.99 0.15 23.27
CA ALA A 147 12.37 0.09 24.68
C ALA A 147 11.18 -0.26 25.61
N ASP A 148 9.95 0.01 25.19
CA ASP A 148 8.71 -0.31 25.91
C ASP A 148 8.27 -1.78 25.73
N GLY A 149 9.04 -2.57 24.98
CA GLY A 149 8.78 -3.99 24.73
C GLY A 149 7.92 -4.27 23.50
N LEU A 150 7.39 -3.24 22.83
CA LEU A 150 6.72 -3.41 21.53
C LEU A 150 7.73 -3.77 20.45
N THR A 151 7.28 -4.58 19.49
CA THR A 151 8.01 -4.88 18.27
C THR A 151 7.22 -4.40 17.08
N ALA A 152 7.82 -3.50 16.28
CA ALA A 152 7.25 -3.07 15.01
C ALA A 152 7.78 -3.97 13.88
N ILE A 153 6.87 -4.42 13.04
CA ILE A 153 7.11 -5.22 11.84
C ILE A 153 6.85 -4.33 10.63
N TYR A 154 7.85 -4.20 9.77
CA TYR A 154 7.76 -3.50 8.48
C TYR A 154 7.85 -4.57 7.40
N GLY A 155 6.73 -4.91 6.77
CA GLY A 155 6.61 -6.00 5.82
C GLY A 155 6.51 -5.55 4.37
N HIS A 156 6.69 -6.49 3.45
CA HIS A 156 6.61 -6.36 2.00
C HIS A 156 7.65 -5.44 1.37
N LEU A 157 8.85 -5.31 1.99
CA LEU A 157 9.91 -4.46 1.46
C LEU A 157 10.33 -4.85 0.03
N LYS A 158 10.86 -3.88 -0.70
CA LYS A 158 11.57 -4.07 -1.96
C LYS A 158 12.83 -4.90 -1.71
N LYS A 159 13.10 -5.86 -2.59
CA LYS A 159 14.26 -6.74 -2.50
C LYS A 159 15.57 -5.94 -2.52
N GLY A 160 16.47 -6.25 -1.57
CA GLY A 160 17.78 -5.60 -1.48
C GLY A 160 17.71 -4.14 -1.02
N SER A 161 16.58 -3.69 -0.44
CA SER A 161 16.40 -2.30 -0.02
C SER A 161 16.62 -2.05 1.47
N ALA A 162 16.77 -3.10 2.28
CA ALA A 162 16.99 -2.95 3.70
C ALA A 162 18.27 -2.13 3.96
N ALA A 163 18.11 -0.98 4.63
CA ALA A 163 19.18 -0.03 4.92
C ALA A 163 19.82 -0.25 6.30
N VAL A 164 19.39 -1.28 7.02
CA VAL A 164 19.79 -1.58 8.39
C VAL A 164 20.20 -3.04 8.55
N SER A 165 20.91 -3.35 9.64
CA SER A 165 21.37 -4.70 9.96
C SER A 165 20.87 -5.15 11.33
N VAL A 166 20.77 -6.47 11.53
CA VAL A 166 20.41 -7.05 12.83
C VAL A 166 21.39 -6.60 13.91
N GLY A 167 20.86 -6.18 15.06
CA GLY A 167 21.61 -5.62 16.18
C GLY A 167 21.84 -4.10 16.10
N GLN A 168 21.55 -3.47 14.96
CA GLN A 168 21.68 -2.01 14.82
C GLN A 168 20.65 -1.29 15.71
N GLN A 169 21.12 -0.25 16.41
CA GLN A 169 20.27 0.74 17.05
C GLN A 169 19.76 1.73 16.00
N VAL A 170 18.47 1.96 15.97
CA VAL A 170 17.84 2.94 15.07
C VAL A 170 17.10 4.00 15.88
N SER A 171 17.11 5.22 15.36
CA SER A 171 16.31 6.33 15.90
C SER A 171 14.94 6.39 15.21
N ALA A 172 13.95 7.00 15.86
CA ALA A 172 12.70 7.32 15.20
C ALA A 172 12.93 8.16 13.93
N GLY A 173 12.29 7.81 12.82
CA GLY A 173 12.47 8.45 11.52
C GLY A 173 13.66 7.97 10.69
N GLU A 174 14.52 7.10 11.24
CA GLU A 174 15.66 6.51 10.50
C GLU A 174 15.16 5.62 9.35
N VAL A 175 15.86 5.65 8.21
CA VAL A 175 15.47 4.88 7.01
C VAL A 175 15.71 3.39 7.27
N LEU A 176 14.66 2.58 7.03
CA LEU A 176 14.72 1.12 7.14
C LEU A 176 14.82 0.41 5.78
N GLY A 177 14.23 1.01 4.74
CA GLY A 177 14.17 0.43 3.40
C GLY A 177 13.18 1.15 2.49
N VAL A 178 12.73 0.44 1.47
CA VAL A 178 11.77 0.92 0.45
C VAL A 178 10.60 -0.05 0.38
N VAL A 179 9.40 0.48 0.17
CA VAL A 179 8.18 -0.32 -0.07
C VAL A 179 8.37 -1.19 -1.31
N GLY A 180 7.94 -2.43 -1.22
CA GLY A 180 7.86 -3.39 -2.30
C GLY A 180 6.52 -4.10 -2.35
N SER A 181 6.50 -5.28 -2.95
CA SER A 181 5.36 -6.19 -3.00
C SER A 181 5.84 -7.63 -2.84
N SER A 182 6.67 -7.90 -1.82
CA SER A 182 7.21 -9.22 -1.53
C SER A 182 6.23 -10.04 -0.68
N GLY A 183 6.30 -11.38 -0.78
CA GLY A 183 5.46 -12.27 0.01
C GLY A 183 4.00 -12.34 -0.48
N CYS A 184 3.07 -12.53 0.46
CA CYS A 184 1.62 -12.51 0.18
C CYS A 184 1.14 -11.06 -0.02
N SER A 185 1.42 -10.52 -1.20
CA SER A 185 1.10 -9.15 -1.58
C SER A 185 0.52 -9.12 -3.00
N THR A 186 -0.39 -8.19 -3.26
CA THR A 186 -1.06 -8.04 -4.56
C THR A 186 -0.71 -6.74 -5.27
N ALA A 187 -0.08 -5.79 -4.56
CA ALA A 187 0.37 -4.50 -5.07
C ALA A 187 1.39 -3.91 -4.09
N PRO A 188 2.20 -2.92 -4.50
CA PRO A 188 3.18 -2.29 -3.61
C PRO A 188 2.51 -1.59 -2.42
N HIS A 189 2.84 -2.05 -1.22
CA HIS A 189 2.37 -1.44 0.03
C HIS A 189 3.32 -1.76 1.18
N LEU A 190 3.29 -0.96 2.24
CA LEU A 190 3.89 -1.28 3.53
C LEU A 190 2.82 -1.96 4.40
N HIS A 191 3.10 -3.18 4.85
CA HIS A 191 2.39 -3.79 5.98
C HIS A 191 3.10 -3.37 7.27
N PHE A 192 2.44 -2.56 8.10
CA PHE A 192 2.95 -2.12 9.40
C PHE A 192 2.17 -2.80 10.53
N GLU A 193 2.86 -3.58 11.34
CA GLU A 193 2.24 -4.32 12.44
C GLU A 193 2.99 -4.08 13.75
N LEU A 194 2.26 -3.98 14.86
CA LEU A 194 2.84 -3.93 16.21
C LEU A 194 2.45 -5.16 17.01
N ARG A 195 3.42 -5.68 17.76
CA ARG A 195 3.23 -6.76 18.71
C ARG A 195 3.80 -6.42 20.09
N ASP A 196 3.12 -6.87 21.13
CA ASP A 196 3.64 -6.81 22.49
C ASP A 196 4.63 -7.96 22.78
N ALA A 197 5.16 -7.99 24.01
CA ALA A 197 6.11 -9.01 24.45
C ALA A 197 5.51 -10.44 24.50
N ALA A 198 4.19 -10.57 24.55
CA ALA A 198 3.47 -11.84 24.46
C ALA A 198 3.14 -12.22 23.01
N ASN A 199 3.64 -11.45 22.03
CA ASN A 199 3.35 -11.61 20.60
C ASN A 199 1.88 -11.35 20.23
N THR A 200 1.16 -10.59 21.03
CA THR A 200 -0.22 -10.16 20.75
C THR A 200 -0.19 -8.92 19.86
N VAL A 201 -1.09 -8.88 18.88
CA VAL A 201 -1.25 -7.71 17.99
C VAL A 201 -1.73 -6.50 18.78
N VAL A 202 -1.07 -5.37 18.56
CA VAL A 202 -1.41 -4.07 19.15
C VAL A 202 -1.84 -3.14 18.02
N ASP A 203 -3.12 -2.75 18.00
CA ASP A 203 -3.61 -1.78 17.00
C ASP A 203 -3.15 -0.37 17.38
N PRO A 204 -2.29 0.28 16.59
CA PRO A 204 -1.76 1.60 16.91
C PRO A 204 -2.81 2.71 16.88
N PHE A 205 -3.90 2.55 16.11
CA PHE A 205 -4.99 3.52 16.04
C PHE A 205 -5.91 3.41 17.26
N ARG A 206 -6.35 2.19 17.60
CA ARG A 206 -7.20 1.94 18.75
C ARG A 206 -6.53 2.37 20.06
N ASN A 207 -5.22 2.18 20.16
CA ASN A 207 -4.44 2.50 21.35
C ASN A 207 -3.89 3.93 21.36
N GLY A 208 -4.18 4.76 20.33
CA GLY A 208 -3.77 6.16 20.26
C GLY A 208 -2.25 6.35 20.27
N LEU A 209 -1.50 5.45 19.61
CA LEU A 209 -0.04 5.45 19.68
C LEU A 209 0.61 6.42 18.66
N TRP A 210 -0.12 6.90 17.66
CA TRP A 210 0.43 7.82 16.66
C TRP A 210 0.60 9.23 17.21
N ALA A 211 1.75 9.86 16.99
CA ALA A 211 1.97 11.28 17.30
C ALA A 211 1.00 12.17 16.52
N GLU A 212 0.86 11.87 15.23
CA GLU A 212 -0.03 12.54 14.30
C GLU A 212 -0.77 11.46 13.50
N PRO A 213 -1.95 11.02 13.95
CA PRO A 213 -2.68 9.96 13.27
C PRO A 213 -3.18 10.44 11.91
N PRO A 214 -2.96 9.65 10.83
CA PRO A 214 -3.57 9.91 9.54
C PRO A 214 -5.09 9.95 9.60
N ALA A 215 -5.68 10.74 8.69
CA ALA A 215 -7.14 10.83 8.59
C ALA A 215 -7.76 9.51 8.12
N TYR A 216 -8.87 9.10 8.75
CA TYR A 216 -9.61 7.90 8.36
C TYR A 216 -10.28 8.06 6.99
N ASN A 217 -10.90 9.22 6.75
CA ASN A 217 -11.46 9.59 5.45
C ASN A 217 -10.66 10.75 4.87
N ILE A 218 -10.30 10.63 3.61
CA ILE A 218 -9.57 11.65 2.87
C ILE A 218 -10.37 12.06 1.63
N PRO A 219 -10.22 13.31 1.18
CA PRO A 219 -10.82 13.75 -0.07
C PRO A 219 -10.27 12.93 -1.24
N LEU A 220 -11.07 12.84 -2.32
CA LEU A 220 -10.61 12.25 -3.57
C LEU A 220 -9.36 12.98 -4.08
N THR A 221 -8.26 12.26 -4.23
CA THR A 221 -6.95 12.81 -4.58
C THR A 221 -6.28 11.98 -5.66
N LEU A 222 -5.71 12.63 -6.67
CA LEU A 222 -4.90 11.96 -7.70
C LEU A 222 -3.54 11.58 -7.10
N MET A 223 -3.22 10.29 -7.14
CA MET A 223 -1.91 9.77 -6.73
C MET A 223 -0.95 9.70 -7.93
N ASP A 224 -1.42 9.19 -9.08
CA ASP A 224 -0.61 9.07 -10.27
C ASP A 224 -1.44 9.13 -11.55
N LEU A 225 -0.85 9.69 -12.62
CA LEU A 225 -1.40 9.75 -13.97
C LEU A 225 -0.48 8.94 -14.90
N VAL A 226 -1.05 7.95 -15.57
CA VAL A 226 -0.36 7.09 -16.52
C VAL A 226 -0.87 7.37 -17.92
N ILE A 227 0.05 7.64 -18.85
CA ILE A 227 -0.25 7.88 -20.28
C ILE A 227 0.53 6.89 -21.13
N ALA A 228 -0.17 6.20 -22.02
CA ALA A 228 0.40 5.16 -22.87
C ALA A 228 -0.05 5.28 -24.33
N SER A 229 0.79 4.82 -25.24
CA SER A 229 0.39 4.51 -26.60
C SER A 229 -0.27 3.13 -26.63
N GLY A 230 -1.48 3.05 -27.20
CA GLY A 230 -2.33 1.86 -27.19
C GLY A 230 -3.22 1.78 -25.97
N ASP A 231 -3.93 0.64 -25.81
CA ASP A 231 -4.92 0.48 -24.76
C ASP A 231 -4.32 0.53 -23.35
N MET A 232 -4.93 1.34 -22.49
CA MET A 232 -4.72 1.29 -21.06
C MET A 232 -5.43 0.07 -20.50
N THR A 233 -4.74 -0.63 -19.60
CA THR A 233 -5.28 -1.76 -18.83
C THR A 233 -4.98 -1.51 -17.35
N LEU A 234 -5.63 -2.25 -16.47
CA LEU A 234 -5.34 -2.16 -15.05
C LEU A 234 -3.87 -2.48 -14.75
N LEU A 235 -3.34 -3.55 -15.36
CA LEU A 235 -1.93 -3.93 -15.19
C LEU A 235 -0.99 -2.79 -15.57
N ARG A 236 -1.31 -2.01 -16.62
CA ARG A 236 -0.50 -0.85 -17.04
C ARG A 236 -0.63 0.35 -16.11
N ILE A 237 -1.64 0.40 -15.23
CA ILE A 237 -1.73 1.42 -14.16
C ILE A 237 -0.98 0.94 -12.92
N GLU A 238 -1.08 -0.35 -12.59
CA GLU A 238 -0.40 -0.95 -11.44
C GLU A 238 1.12 -1.06 -11.66
N ASP A 239 1.55 -1.40 -12.90
CA ASP A 239 2.96 -1.51 -13.29
C ASP A 239 3.23 -0.69 -14.57
N PRO A 240 3.26 0.64 -14.46
CA PRO A 240 3.34 1.51 -15.64
C PRO A 240 4.77 1.66 -16.15
N ASP A 241 4.91 1.60 -17.47
CA ASP A 241 6.04 2.19 -18.15
C ASP A 241 6.10 3.72 -17.91
N PRO A 242 7.22 4.39 -18.19
CA PRO A 242 7.26 5.84 -18.23
C PRO A 242 6.17 6.42 -19.14
N ASN A 243 5.55 7.52 -18.73
CA ASN A 243 4.54 8.18 -19.55
C ASN A 243 5.10 8.53 -20.92
N VAL A 244 4.33 8.20 -21.97
CA VAL A 244 4.73 8.56 -23.33
C VAL A 244 4.55 10.06 -23.55
N THR A 245 5.52 10.70 -24.21
CA THR A 245 5.46 12.10 -24.64
C THR A 245 5.02 12.25 -26.09
N SER A 246 5.04 11.13 -26.86
CA SER A 246 4.58 11.11 -28.24
C SER A 246 3.93 9.77 -28.59
N ILE A 247 3.02 9.79 -29.57
CA ILE A 247 2.33 8.62 -30.11
C ILE A 247 2.17 8.75 -31.63
N PRO A 248 2.03 7.63 -32.37
CA PRO A 248 1.68 7.69 -33.77
C PRO A 248 0.31 8.35 -34.01
N ARG A 249 0.16 9.12 -35.09
CA ARG A 249 -1.15 9.68 -35.47
C ARG A 249 -2.17 8.58 -35.72
N GLY A 250 -3.40 8.82 -35.27
CA GLY A 250 -4.46 7.85 -35.44
C GLY A 250 -4.31 6.61 -34.55
N SER A 251 -3.47 6.64 -33.50
CA SER A 251 -3.36 5.56 -32.53
C SER A 251 -4.30 5.75 -31.34
N VAL A 252 -4.43 4.71 -30.51
CA VAL A 252 -5.14 4.81 -29.24
C VAL A 252 -4.26 5.54 -28.23
N LEU A 253 -4.82 6.54 -27.58
CA LEU A 253 -4.29 7.19 -26.39
C LEU A 253 -4.91 6.51 -25.17
N GLY A 254 -4.12 5.75 -24.43
CA GLY A 254 -4.49 5.15 -23.16
C GLY A 254 -4.16 6.08 -22.01
N VAL A 255 -5.15 6.35 -21.14
CA VAL A 255 -4.98 7.17 -19.94
C VAL A 255 -5.46 6.38 -18.73
N GLY A 256 -4.65 6.29 -17.69
CA GLY A 256 -4.96 5.66 -16.42
C GLY A 256 -4.69 6.59 -15.25
N VAL A 257 -5.46 6.47 -14.17
CA VAL A 257 -5.22 7.20 -12.93
C VAL A 257 -5.29 6.27 -11.73
N SER A 258 -4.39 6.48 -10.77
CA SER A 258 -4.45 5.93 -9.42
C SER A 258 -4.98 7.02 -8.49
N MET A 259 -6.03 6.71 -7.72
CA MET A 259 -6.76 7.66 -6.89
C MET A 259 -6.81 7.19 -5.45
N ALA A 260 -6.52 8.07 -4.51
CA ALA A 260 -6.74 7.84 -3.09
C ALA A 260 -8.05 8.48 -2.62
N GLY A 261 -8.73 7.80 -1.70
CA GLY A 261 -9.92 8.32 -1.03
C GLY A 261 -11.13 8.47 -1.96
N GLY A 262 -12.03 9.34 -1.53
CA GLY A 262 -13.25 9.67 -2.24
C GLY A 262 -14.51 9.06 -1.65
N SER A 263 -15.63 9.69 -1.94
CA SER A 263 -16.97 9.35 -1.45
C SER A 263 -17.97 9.36 -2.59
N ALA A 264 -19.16 8.82 -2.36
CA ALA A 264 -20.25 8.94 -3.32
C ALA A 264 -20.54 10.43 -3.62
N GLY A 265 -20.65 10.76 -4.90
CA GLY A 265 -20.82 12.11 -5.40
C GLY A 265 -19.54 12.79 -5.87
N ASP A 266 -18.37 12.31 -5.47
CA ASP A 266 -17.10 12.83 -6.00
C ASP A 266 -16.97 12.53 -7.50
N VAL A 267 -16.27 13.42 -8.22
CA VAL A 267 -16.15 13.38 -9.68
C VAL A 267 -14.69 13.42 -10.12
N ILE A 268 -14.29 12.43 -10.92
CA ILE A 268 -13.11 12.52 -11.78
C ILE A 268 -13.59 12.93 -13.16
N ARG A 269 -12.94 13.91 -13.80
CA ARG A 269 -13.21 14.27 -15.18
C ARG A 269 -11.93 14.24 -15.99
N LEU A 270 -11.89 13.38 -17.01
CA LEU A 270 -10.81 13.37 -17.99
C LEU A 270 -11.23 14.20 -19.21
N LEU A 271 -10.51 15.27 -19.49
CA LEU A 271 -10.67 16.12 -20.66
C LEU A 271 -9.48 15.95 -21.59
N ILE A 272 -9.73 15.65 -22.86
CA ILE A 272 -8.72 15.63 -23.91
C ILE A 272 -9.05 16.74 -24.91
N ALA A 273 -8.07 17.62 -25.16
CA ALA A 273 -8.15 18.65 -26.18
C ALA A 273 -7.25 18.33 -27.37
N ASP A 274 -7.71 18.68 -28.56
CA ASP A 274 -6.96 18.51 -29.80
C ASP A 274 -5.86 19.59 -29.96
N PRO A 275 -5.02 19.53 -31.00
CA PRO A 275 -3.95 20.51 -31.21
C PRO A 275 -4.40 21.95 -31.46
N THR A 276 -5.69 22.19 -31.72
CA THR A 276 -6.26 23.54 -31.81
C THR A 276 -6.75 24.08 -30.48
N GLY A 277 -6.76 23.22 -29.44
CA GLY A 277 -7.31 23.52 -28.11
C GLY A 277 -8.80 23.23 -28.00
N ALA A 278 -9.45 22.71 -29.05
CA ALA A 278 -10.86 22.31 -29.00
C ALA A 278 -11.02 21.00 -28.22
N THR A 279 -12.13 20.86 -27.51
CA THR A 279 -12.46 19.63 -26.78
C THR A 279 -12.68 18.47 -27.74
N PHE A 280 -11.83 17.45 -27.68
CA PHE A 280 -12.00 16.20 -28.38
C PHE A 280 -12.82 15.19 -27.60
N SER A 281 -12.56 15.06 -26.31
CA SER A 281 -13.26 14.10 -25.46
C SER A 281 -13.40 14.65 -24.05
N ASP A 282 -14.60 14.54 -23.47
CA ASP A 282 -14.94 14.98 -22.12
C ASP A 282 -15.63 13.81 -21.41
N ASN A 283 -15.03 13.32 -20.32
CA ASN A 283 -15.44 12.10 -19.64
C ASN A 283 -15.55 12.31 -18.14
N PRO A 284 -16.64 12.87 -17.64
CA PRO A 284 -16.92 12.89 -16.21
C PRO A 284 -17.29 11.48 -15.73
N LEU A 285 -16.76 11.12 -14.56
CA LEU A 285 -17.07 9.90 -13.83
C LEU A 285 -17.46 10.27 -12.41
N THR A 286 -18.70 10.01 -12.02
CA THR A 286 -19.17 10.24 -10.66
C THR A 286 -19.09 8.96 -9.85
N PHE A 287 -18.53 9.03 -8.64
CA PHE A 287 -18.46 7.90 -7.73
C PHE A 287 -19.85 7.59 -7.16
N THR A 288 -20.21 6.33 -7.14
CA THR A 288 -21.46 5.84 -6.55
C THR A 288 -21.29 5.33 -5.12
N THR A 289 -20.04 5.14 -4.68
CA THR A 289 -19.64 4.68 -3.34
C THR A 289 -18.30 5.29 -2.95
N GLY A 290 -17.88 5.10 -1.70
CA GLY A 290 -16.54 5.46 -1.26
C GLY A 290 -15.49 4.45 -1.69
N TYR A 291 -14.27 4.93 -1.89
CA TYR A 291 -13.09 4.13 -2.20
C TYR A 291 -11.95 4.52 -1.27
N ARG A 292 -11.06 3.56 -0.98
CA ARG A 292 -9.79 3.79 -0.26
C ARG A 292 -8.68 4.07 -1.25
N HIS A 293 -8.48 3.14 -2.17
CA HIS A 293 -7.59 3.20 -3.31
C HIS A 293 -8.34 2.69 -4.53
N SER A 294 -8.27 3.38 -5.68
CA SER A 294 -9.00 3.02 -6.89
C SER A 294 -8.25 3.39 -8.15
N PHE A 295 -8.51 2.63 -9.22
CA PHE A 295 -7.90 2.82 -10.52
C PHE A 295 -8.98 3.02 -11.57
N TRP A 296 -8.77 4.02 -12.45
CA TRP A 296 -9.71 4.35 -13.52
C TRP A 296 -8.95 4.51 -14.82
N LEU A 297 -9.58 4.10 -15.93
CA LEU A 297 -8.93 4.11 -17.24
C LEU A 297 -9.86 4.54 -18.35
N TRP A 298 -9.26 5.15 -19.38
CA TRP A 298 -9.90 5.58 -20.62
C TRP A 298 -9.02 5.23 -21.80
N ASN A 299 -9.63 4.74 -22.89
CA ASN A 299 -9.00 4.47 -24.15
C ASN A 299 -9.67 5.31 -25.23
N LYS A 300 -8.92 6.15 -25.92
CA LYS A 300 -9.45 7.07 -26.92
C LYS A 300 -8.70 6.92 -28.22
N GLN A 301 -9.40 6.43 -29.26
CA GLN A 301 -8.90 6.42 -30.62
C GLN A 301 -8.78 7.87 -31.09
N LEU A 302 -7.54 8.36 -31.28
CA LEU A 302 -7.33 9.71 -31.80
C LEU A 302 -7.52 9.71 -33.34
N PRO A 303 -8.03 10.80 -33.93
CA PRO A 303 -7.97 10.99 -35.37
C PRO A 303 -6.52 11.18 -35.84
N PRO A 304 -6.20 11.02 -37.13
CA PRO A 304 -4.84 11.15 -37.65
C PRO A 304 -4.37 12.62 -37.77
N VAL A 305 -4.68 13.43 -36.80
CA VAL A 305 -4.33 14.85 -36.69
C VAL A 305 -2.99 14.97 -35.93
N PRO A 306 -1.95 15.54 -36.59
CA PRO A 306 -0.67 15.76 -35.93
C PRO A 306 -0.72 16.94 -34.95
N GLY A 307 0.17 16.92 -33.98
CA GLY A 307 0.38 18.06 -33.09
C GLY A 307 0.19 17.71 -31.62
N ALA A 308 0.10 18.75 -30.78
CA ALA A 308 0.07 18.65 -29.33
C ALA A 308 -1.36 18.39 -28.80
N TRP A 309 -1.59 17.20 -28.32
CA TRP A 309 -2.82 16.80 -27.63
C TRP A 309 -2.66 17.03 -26.14
N THR A 310 -3.67 17.59 -25.48
CA THR A 310 -3.63 17.88 -24.05
C THR A 310 -4.55 16.95 -23.29
N VAL A 311 -4.02 16.28 -22.28
CA VAL A 311 -4.74 15.43 -21.33
C VAL A 311 -4.85 16.18 -20.01
N SER A 312 -6.05 16.44 -19.52
CA SER A 312 -6.30 17.17 -18.27
C SER A 312 -7.17 16.33 -17.35
N VAL A 313 -6.75 16.16 -16.10
CA VAL A 313 -7.49 15.46 -15.05
C VAL A 313 -8.01 16.50 -14.06
N PHE A 314 -9.32 16.44 -13.82
CA PHE A 314 -9.98 17.26 -12.81
C PHE A 314 -10.54 16.37 -11.71
N VAL A 315 -10.47 16.85 -10.48
CA VAL A 315 -11.12 16.27 -9.30
C VAL A 315 -12.08 17.29 -8.74
N ASN A 316 -13.35 16.95 -8.67
CA ASN A 316 -14.43 17.85 -8.19
C ASN A 316 -14.40 19.26 -8.83
N GLY A 317 -14.13 19.30 -10.14
CA GLY A 317 -14.07 20.52 -10.91
C GLY A 317 -12.73 21.26 -10.87
N LEU A 318 -11.79 20.88 -10.01
CA LEU A 318 -10.45 21.46 -9.93
C LEU A 318 -9.49 20.73 -10.85
N LEU A 319 -8.73 21.44 -11.70
CA LEU A 319 -7.65 20.87 -12.49
C LEU A 319 -6.52 20.44 -11.53
N VAL A 320 -6.21 19.12 -11.51
CA VAL A 320 -5.17 18.57 -10.64
C VAL A 320 -3.91 18.18 -11.40
N GLN A 321 -4.04 17.81 -12.69
CA GLN A 321 -2.88 17.51 -13.54
C GLN A 321 -3.20 17.75 -15.01
N ARG A 322 -2.17 18.15 -15.78
CA ARG A 322 -2.24 18.32 -17.22
C ARG A 322 -0.95 17.84 -17.86
N GLU A 323 -1.07 17.03 -18.92
CA GLU A 323 0.04 16.52 -19.71
C GLU A 323 -0.18 16.81 -21.20
N THR A 324 0.90 16.86 -21.94
CA THR A 324 0.88 17.03 -23.40
C THR A 324 1.51 15.82 -24.09
N VAL A 325 0.81 15.30 -25.10
CA VAL A 325 1.26 14.18 -25.94
C VAL A 325 1.29 14.61 -27.38
N ILE A 326 2.43 14.44 -28.05
CA ILE A 326 2.61 14.82 -29.45
C ILE A 326 2.17 13.66 -30.36
N ALA A 327 1.19 13.87 -31.22
CA ALA A 327 0.85 12.94 -32.29
C ALA A 327 1.77 13.22 -33.51
N LEU A 328 2.64 12.24 -33.84
CA LEU A 328 3.68 12.34 -34.90
C LEU A 328 3.21 11.81 -36.23
#